data_ca8b65d987db28506a62dd7fc733a75b
#
_entry.id   ca8b65d987db28506a62dd7fc733a75b
#
_cell.length_a   1.000
_cell.length_b   1.000
_cell.length_c   1.000
_cell.angle_alpha   90.00
_cell.angle_beta   90.00
_cell.angle_gamma   90.00
#
_symmetry.space_group_name_H-M   'P 1'
#
loop_
_entity.id
_entity.type
_entity.pdbx_description
1 polymer ?
#
loop_
_entity_poly.entity_id
_entity_poly.type
_entity_poly.pdbx_seq_one_letter_code
_entity_poly.pdbx_strand_id
1 'polypeptide(L)'
;MLNTELELKFAVSEADLTALSAHPALAGPRTEARLISSYFDTPLRALERAGLSLRLRREDGAWVQTLKGGYAPGDLARLEWRHRLVEPERRPGRARRPQPLRTALADTPAAPLIRGQRLRSAFTIDVTRTVQRYREDGAIIEVALDRGVLKAGSLKEPILELELERLSGDSAALFTLARSLANLAPLWPRLVSKADRGYALAAAAAQTGPSRRPARREWKALSQAPPTLEAFGAIAHHALAETTERLLDLRARRGADTLHQMRVSLRRLDAALQLFGPAVRDGEWAHVRAAGRDLAQRLDAAREIHVFLRQVSRGCGPGLRRSEEARAARESRAALLRAIRRMRAAALDEALASFDAPGASKGVMAILAWLDDAAWTRTHDATRRARQTLALSAFIAPRLQRLRRRVLAVGDKLEGLSPSARHKLRLKVKRLRYAAIDASAPFHRPGRTRRFLNALTQVQDALGDLNDLAATPKLAHAAAREAGTEGCFLAGRLAAEAIAREPAALRRAARAIRRLKHAEPFWV
;
A
#
# COMPACT_ATOMS: atom_id res chain seq x y z
N MET A 1 -14.07 -16.69 24.37
CA MET A 1 -15.00 -16.56 23.24
C MET A 1 -14.25 -15.96 22.06
N LEU A 2 -14.37 -16.54 20.89
CA LEU A 2 -13.84 -15.97 19.65
C LEU A 2 -14.77 -14.81 19.25
N ASN A 3 -14.26 -13.60 19.25
CA ASN A 3 -14.99 -12.41 18.83
C ASN A 3 -14.39 -11.89 17.53
N THR A 4 -15.26 -11.56 16.59
CA THR A 4 -14.87 -10.97 15.30
C THR A 4 -15.08 -9.47 15.39
N GLU A 5 -14.00 -8.72 15.52
CA GLU A 5 -13.98 -7.27 15.67
C GLU A 5 -13.85 -6.62 14.28
N LEU A 6 -14.81 -5.79 13.88
CA LEU A 6 -14.74 -4.97 12.67
C LEU A 6 -14.49 -3.52 13.06
N GLU A 7 -13.32 -3.01 12.67
CA GLU A 7 -12.90 -1.63 12.97
C GLU A 7 -12.27 -0.93 11.76
N LEU A 8 -12.51 0.36 11.64
CA LEU A 8 -11.82 1.26 10.73
C LEU A 8 -10.96 2.23 11.53
N LYS A 9 -9.71 2.42 11.13
CA LYS A 9 -8.76 3.34 11.77
C LYS A 9 -8.33 4.40 10.78
N PHE A 10 -8.20 5.63 11.26
CA PHE A 10 -7.81 6.78 10.46
C PHE A 10 -6.67 7.53 11.13
N ALA A 11 -5.63 7.85 10.36
CA ALA A 11 -4.67 8.86 10.79
C ALA A 11 -5.32 10.23 10.64
N VAL A 12 -5.34 11.02 11.70
CA VAL A 12 -5.90 12.36 11.72
C VAL A 12 -4.87 13.38 12.19
N SER A 13 -5.09 14.65 11.86
CA SER A 13 -4.36 15.80 12.40
C SER A 13 -5.24 16.56 13.40
N GLU A 14 -4.67 17.50 14.13
CA GLU A 14 -5.47 18.37 15.01
C GLU A 14 -6.47 19.22 14.22
N ALA A 15 -6.10 19.65 13.02
CA ALA A 15 -7.01 20.37 12.13
C ALA A 15 -8.17 19.48 11.68
N ASP A 16 -7.93 18.22 11.36
CA ASP A 16 -8.98 17.26 11.02
C ASP A 16 -9.94 17.07 12.20
N LEU A 17 -9.42 16.95 13.43
CA LEU A 17 -10.25 16.79 14.64
C LEU A 17 -11.13 18.02 14.88
N THR A 18 -10.62 19.23 14.61
CA THR A 18 -11.40 20.46 14.70
C THR A 18 -12.56 20.43 13.70
N ALA A 19 -12.30 20.06 12.44
CA ALA A 19 -13.34 19.95 11.43
C ALA A 19 -14.37 18.85 11.77
N LEU A 20 -13.93 17.73 12.31
CA LEU A 20 -14.77 16.59 12.70
C LEU A 20 -15.63 16.87 13.95
N SER A 21 -15.23 17.80 14.82
CA SER A 21 -15.92 18.10 16.08
C SER A 21 -17.38 18.53 15.92
N ALA A 22 -17.74 19.06 14.74
CA ALA A 22 -19.11 19.42 14.40
C ALA A 22 -20.03 18.21 14.11
N HIS A 23 -19.47 17.02 13.90
CA HIS A 23 -20.26 15.82 13.61
C HIS A 23 -20.90 15.25 14.89
N PRO A 24 -22.21 14.88 14.87
CA PRO A 24 -22.89 14.32 16.05
C PRO A 24 -22.17 13.10 16.67
N ALA A 25 -21.52 12.27 15.85
CA ALA A 25 -20.72 11.12 16.31
C ALA A 25 -19.49 11.52 17.16
N LEU A 26 -19.13 12.80 17.23
CA LEU A 26 -18.04 13.33 18.06
C LEU A 26 -18.51 14.39 19.07
N ALA A 27 -19.81 14.68 19.14
CA ALA A 27 -20.38 15.69 20.03
C ALA A 27 -20.96 15.12 21.34
N GLY A 28 -21.12 13.79 21.46
CA GLY A 28 -21.75 13.13 22.61
C GLY A 28 -20.89 13.06 23.87
N PRO A 29 -21.48 12.49 24.95
CA PRO A 29 -20.76 12.24 26.21
C PRO A 29 -19.53 11.35 25.95
N ARG A 30 -18.39 11.71 26.56
CA ARG A 30 -17.10 11.03 26.34
C ARG A 30 -16.58 10.46 27.63
N THR A 31 -15.98 9.28 27.55
CA THR A 31 -15.15 8.73 28.62
C THR A 31 -13.68 8.81 28.19
N GLU A 32 -12.81 9.12 29.11
CA GLU A 32 -11.39 9.20 28.87
C GLU A 32 -10.62 8.23 29.76
N ALA A 33 -9.67 7.50 29.18
CA ALA A 33 -8.82 6.58 29.92
C ALA A 33 -7.40 6.57 29.35
N ARG A 34 -6.41 6.54 30.22
CA ARG A 34 -5.03 6.29 29.81
C ARG A 34 -4.78 4.80 29.68
N LEU A 35 -4.36 4.35 28.50
CA LEU A 35 -4.13 2.97 28.17
C LEU A 35 -2.64 2.73 27.88
N ILE A 36 -1.99 1.96 28.76
CA ILE A 36 -0.61 1.52 28.56
C ILE A 36 -0.63 0.05 28.18
N SER A 37 -0.19 -0.24 26.96
CA SER A 37 -0.14 -1.59 26.40
C SER A 37 1.30 -2.03 26.20
N SER A 38 1.68 -3.17 26.74
CA SER A 38 2.98 -3.79 26.48
C SER A 38 2.79 -4.99 25.55
N TYR A 39 3.57 -5.04 24.48
CA TYR A 39 3.54 -6.12 23.51
C TYR A 39 4.73 -7.04 23.69
N PHE A 40 4.48 -8.34 23.62
CA PHE A 40 5.47 -9.38 23.91
C PHE A 40 5.69 -10.29 22.73
N ASP A 41 6.93 -10.74 22.56
CA ASP A 41 7.29 -11.75 21.57
C ASP A 41 8.50 -12.56 22.05
N THR A 42 8.82 -13.62 21.33
CA THR A 42 10.07 -14.37 21.50
C THR A 42 11.26 -13.53 20.97
N PRO A 43 12.51 -13.81 21.39
CA PRO A 43 13.70 -13.12 20.88
C PRO A 43 13.82 -13.16 19.35
N LEU A 44 13.34 -14.23 18.73
CA LEU A 44 13.32 -14.42 17.28
C LEU A 44 12.05 -13.90 16.61
N ARG A 45 11.15 -13.23 17.32
CA ARG A 45 9.89 -12.67 16.83
C ARG A 45 8.99 -13.71 16.16
N ALA A 46 8.80 -14.85 16.83
CA ALA A 46 8.02 -15.95 16.29
C ALA A 46 6.54 -15.61 16.14
N LEU A 47 5.98 -14.82 17.08
CA LEU A 47 4.59 -14.36 17.01
C LEU A 47 4.39 -13.40 15.84
N GLU A 48 5.23 -12.35 15.71
CA GLU A 48 5.19 -11.41 14.58
C GLU A 48 5.25 -12.15 13.23
N ARG A 49 6.18 -13.11 13.10
CA ARG A 49 6.34 -13.88 11.84
C ARG A 49 5.10 -14.72 11.50
N ALA A 50 4.39 -15.17 12.52
CA ALA A 50 3.13 -15.90 12.37
C ALA A 50 1.90 -14.98 12.21
N GLY A 51 2.08 -13.65 12.20
CA GLY A 51 0.99 -12.69 12.10
C GLY A 51 0.21 -12.52 13.40
N LEU A 52 0.80 -12.91 14.54
CA LEU A 52 0.19 -12.81 15.85
C LEU A 52 0.78 -11.64 16.64
N SER A 53 -0.03 -11.03 17.50
CA SER A 53 0.43 -10.02 18.46
C SER A 53 -0.10 -10.31 19.86
N LEU A 54 0.79 -10.39 20.84
CA LEU A 54 0.48 -10.66 22.23
C LEU A 54 0.62 -9.39 23.05
N ARG A 55 -0.48 -8.94 23.67
CA ARG A 55 -0.57 -7.68 24.41
C ARG A 55 -0.96 -7.94 25.86
N LEU A 56 -0.34 -7.20 26.77
CA LEU A 56 -0.82 -6.97 28.13
C LEU A 56 -1.20 -5.52 28.29
N ARG A 57 -2.43 -5.28 28.81
CA ARG A 57 -2.96 -3.95 29.10
C ARG A 57 -3.70 -3.98 30.44
N ARG A 58 -3.65 -2.88 31.17
CA ARG A 58 -4.51 -2.69 32.35
C ARG A 58 -5.85 -2.08 31.88
N GLU A 59 -6.94 -2.74 32.21
CA GLU A 59 -8.30 -2.33 31.84
C GLU A 59 -9.17 -2.49 33.11
N ASP A 60 -9.89 -1.44 33.50
CA ASP A 60 -10.77 -1.43 34.68
C ASP A 60 -10.10 -2.02 35.93
N GLY A 61 -8.87 -1.60 36.19
CA GLY A 61 -8.09 -2.05 37.34
C GLY A 61 -7.43 -3.43 37.23
N ALA A 62 -7.80 -4.25 36.25
CA ALA A 62 -7.25 -5.59 36.06
C ALA A 62 -6.32 -5.67 34.85
N TRP A 63 -5.38 -6.64 34.88
CA TRP A 63 -4.56 -6.94 33.72
C TRP A 63 -5.30 -7.84 32.75
N VAL A 64 -5.34 -7.44 31.48
CA VAL A 64 -5.95 -8.20 30.39
C VAL A 64 -4.88 -8.59 29.40
N GLN A 65 -4.76 -9.90 29.17
CA GLN A 65 -3.94 -10.46 28.13
C GLN A 65 -4.78 -10.67 26.87
N THR A 66 -4.28 -10.16 25.77
CA THR A 66 -4.95 -10.27 24.47
C THR A 66 -3.97 -10.84 23.46
N LEU A 67 -4.35 -11.91 22.78
CA LEU A 67 -3.69 -12.39 21.56
C LEU A 67 -4.58 -12.00 20.38
N LYS A 68 -4.05 -11.22 19.44
CA LYS A 68 -4.73 -10.90 18.17
C LYS A 68 -3.95 -11.51 17.03
N GLY A 69 -4.67 -12.05 16.03
CA GLY A 69 -4.03 -12.61 14.85
C GLY A 69 -4.97 -13.46 14.02
N GLY A 70 -4.40 -14.14 13.00
CA GLY A 70 -5.22 -14.98 12.14
C GLY A 70 -6.11 -14.15 11.24
N TYR A 71 -5.52 -13.24 10.44
CA TYR A 71 -6.24 -12.73 9.29
C TYR A 71 -6.60 -13.92 8.41
N ALA A 72 -7.87 -14.18 8.19
CA ALA A 72 -8.23 -14.74 6.92
C ALA A 72 -7.80 -13.70 5.86
N PRO A 73 -7.02 -14.09 4.84
CA PRO A 73 -6.65 -13.16 3.81
C PRO A 73 -7.92 -12.57 3.18
N GLY A 74 -8.13 -11.29 3.35
CA GLY A 74 -9.30 -10.61 2.85
C GLY A 74 -10.29 -10.10 3.90
N ASP A 75 -10.11 -10.41 5.20
CA ASP A 75 -10.97 -9.90 6.24
C ASP A 75 -10.41 -8.64 6.91
N LEU A 76 -11.24 -7.62 7.10
CA LEU A 76 -11.00 -6.52 8.04
C LEU A 76 -11.14 -7.01 9.48
N ALA A 77 -11.75 -8.17 9.68
CA ALA A 77 -12.03 -8.79 10.96
C ALA A 77 -10.86 -9.66 11.45
N ARG A 78 -10.52 -9.55 12.74
CA ARG A 78 -9.43 -10.28 13.39
C ARG A 78 -9.95 -11.25 14.43
N LEU A 79 -9.30 -12.40 14.55
CA LEU A 79 -9.51 -13.29 15.68
C LEU A 79 -8.85 -12.71 16.93
N GLU A 80 -9.57 -12.68 18.02
CA GLU A 80 -9.11 -12.19 19.31
C GLU A 80 -9.36 -13.24 20.40
N TRP A 81 -8.29 -13.58 21.14
CA TRP A 81 -8.33 -14.38 22.37
C TRP A 81 -8.03 -13.46 23.54
N ARG A 82 -9.00 -13.27 24.43
CA ARG A 82 -8.90 -12.36 25.57
C ARG A 82 -8.98 -13.14 26.88
N HIS A 83 -8.07 -12.84 27.80
CA HIS A 83 -7.99 -13.47 29.10
C HIS A 83 -7.70 -12.41 30.18
N ARG A 84 -8.55 -12.36 31.22
CA ARG A 84 -8.35 -11.48 32.37
C ARG A 84 -7.42 -12.18 33.35
N LEU A 85 -6.30 -11.54 33.70
CA LEU A 85 -5.32 -12.08 34.64
C LEU A 85 -5.77 -11.75 36.07
N VAL A 86 -5.76 -12.75 36.92
CA VAL A 86 -5.88 -12.54 38.38
C VAL A 86 -4.54 -11.95 38.85
N GLU A 87 -4.55 -10.79 39.48
CA GLU A 87 -3.31 -10.23 40.04
C GLU A 87 -2.79 -11.19 41.12
N PRO A 88 -1.51 -11.63 41.00
CA PRO A 88 -0.88 -12.34 42.12
C PRO A 88 -0.80 -11.35 43.30
N GLU A 89 -1.04 -11.84 44.51
CA GLU A 89 -0.97 -11.05 45.74
C GLU A 89 0.26 -10.14 45.76
N ARG A 90 0.03 -8.86 46.02
CA ARG A 90 1.07 -7.82 46.05
C ARG A 90 2.08 -8.12 47.16
N ARG A 91 3.26 -8.56 46.78
CA ARG A 91 4.42 -8.49 47.70
C ARG A 91 4.91 -7.04 47.73
N PRO A 92 4.99 -6.40 48.91
CA PRO A 92 5.50 -5.03 49.05
C PRO A 92 6.94 -4.92 48.53
N GLY A 93 7.23 -3.92 47.71
CA GLY A 93 8.60 -3.50 47.43
C GLY A 93 9.14 -3.59 46.02
N ARG A 94 8.45 -4.24 45.04
CA ARG A 94 8.85 -4.20 43.62
C ARG A 94 7.63 -4.25 42.70
N ALA A 95 7.37 -3.16 42.03
CA ALA A 95 6.44 -3.12 40.90
C ALA A 95 7.02 -3.94 39.72
N ARG A 96 6.88 -5.26 39.76
CA ARG A 96 7.23 -6.11 38.62
C ARG A 96 6.20 -5.87 37.53
N ARG A 97 6.63 -5.48 36.34
CA ARG A 97 5.74 -5.48 35.17
C ARG A 97 5.19 -6.88 34.97
N PRO A 98 3.88 -7.05 34.78
CA PRO A 98 3.29 -8.37 34.60
C PRO A 98 3.89 -9.03 33.36
N GLN A 99 3.99 -10.37 33.43
CA GLN A 99 4.44 -11.19 32.31
C GLN A 99 3.23 -11.92 31.72
N PRO A 100 3.24 -12.23 30.41
CA PRO A 100 2.17 -13.01 29.81
C PRO A 100 1.98 -14.37 30.51
N LEU A 101 0.72 -14.73 30.76
CA LEU A 101 0.35 -16.02 31.32
C LEU A 101 0.29 -17.06 30.19
N ARG A 102 1.21 -18.01 30.21
CA ARG A 102 1.36 -19.02 29.15
C ARG A 102 0.19 -20.01 29.09
N THR A 103 -0.37 -20.36 30.23
CA THR A 103 -1.53 -21.25 30.32
C THR A 103 -2.76 -20.67 29.59
N ALA A 104 -2.92 -19.35 29.60
CA ALA A 104 -3.96 -18.67 28.83
C ALA A 104 -3.76 -18.67 27.30
N LEU A 105 -2.63 -19.18 26.84
CA LEU A 105 -2.27 -19.31 25.42
C LEU A 105 -2.26 -20.76 24.95
N ALA A 106 -2.54 -21.74 25.81
CA ALA A 106 -2.42 -23.17 25.53
C ALA A 106 -3.24 -23.60 24.31
N ASP A 107 -4.48 -23.09 24.20
CA ASP A 107 -5.43 -23.44 23.13
C ASP A 107 -5.45 -22.39 22.01
N THR A 108 -4.33 -21.70 21.81
CA THR A 108 -4.19 -20.66 20.78
C THR A 108 -3.09 -21.00 19.77
N PRO A 109 -3.12 -20.39 18.59
CA PRO A 109 -2.04 -20.53 17.60
C PRO A 109 -0.64 -20.10 18.11
N ALA A 110 -0.58 -19.37 19.22
CA ALA A 110 0.68 -18.96 19.83
C ALA A 110 1.39 -20.11 20.58
N ALA A 111 0.67 -21.12 21.08
CA ALA A 111 1.19 -22.18 21.93
C ALA A 111 2.44 -22.86 21.37
N PRO A 112 2.44 -23.40 20.13
CA PRO A 112 3.62 -24.06 19.57
C PRO A 112 4.80 -23.10 19.36
N LEU A 113 4.53 -21.81 19.10
CA LEU A 113 5.53 -20.79 18.79
C LEU A 113 6.30 -20.30 20.02
N ILE A 114 5.68 -20.37 21.20
CA ILE A 114 6.25 -19.89 22.47
C ILE A 114 6.79 -21.03 23.35
N ARG A 115 6.62 -22.30 22.96
CA ARG A 115 7.07 -23.46 23.74
C ARG A 115 8.58 -23.39 23.94
N GLY A 116 9.04 -23.45 25.20
CA GLY A 116 10.44 -23.34 25.57
C GLY A 116 11.09 -21.98 25.32
N GLN A 117 10.38 -21.00 24.76
CA GLN A 117 10.92 -19.68 24.43
C GLN A 117 10.63 -18.65 25.54
N ARG A 118 11.57 -17.74 25.79
CA ARG A 118 11.34 -16.62 26.72
C ARG A 118 10.56 -15.51 26.01
N LEU A 119 9.47 -15.04 26.60
CA LEU A 119 8.75 -13.86 26.11
C LEU A 119 9.42 -12.59 26.66
N ARG A 120 9.66 -11.59 25.79
CA ARG A 120 10.22 -10.27 26.12
C ARG A 120 9.32 -9.19 25.59
N SER A 121 9.28 -8.05 26.30
CA SER A 121 8.60 -6.87 25.79
C SER A 121 9.33 -6.36 24.54
N ALA A 122 8.61 -6.29 23.43
CA ALA A 122 9.12 -5.82 22.14
C ALA A 122 8.94 -4.31 21.99
N PHE A 123 7.78 -3.78 22.40
CA PHE A 123 7.45 -2.35 22.36
C PHE A 123 6.28 -2.05 23.31
N THR A 124 6.01 -0.75 23.51
CA THR A 124 4.88 -0.26 24.31
C THR A 124 4.10 0.80 23.56
N ILE A 125 2.79 0.86 23.82
CA ILE A 125 1.88 1.90 23.36
C ILE A 125 1.31 2.58 24.59
N ASP A 126 1.42 3.91 24.67
CA ASP A 126 0.95 4.74 25.77
C ASP A 126 0.06 5.83 25.16
N VAL A 127 -1.25 5.66 25.29
CA VAL A 127 -2.25 6.55 24.70
C VAL A 127 -3.30 6.96 25.72
N THR A 128 -3.78 8.19 25.60
CA THR A 128 -5.06 8.62 26.16
C THR A 128 -6.11 8.32 25.10
N ARG A 129 -7.08 7.48 25.45
CA ARG A 129 -8.22 7.10 24.61
C ARG A 129 -9.46 7.81 25.10
N THR A 130 -10.06 8.61 24.23
CA THR A 130 -11.37 9.20 24.44
C THR A 130 -12.40 8.39 23.65
N VAL A 131 -13.45 7.91 24.28
CA VAL A 131 -14.45 7.02 23.70
C VAL A 131 -15.84 7.60 23.83
N GLN A 132 -16.64 7.46 22.78
CA GLN A 132 -18.08 7.68 22.78
C GLN A 132 -18.80 6.64 21.93
N ARG A 133 -20.11 6.46 22.15
CA ARG A 133 -20.94 5.55 21.37
C ARG A 133 -21.91 6.34 20.50
N TYR A 134 -21.95 5.97 19.25
CA TYR A 134 -22.84 6.55 18.25
C TYR A 134 -23.79 5.48 17.69
N ARG A 135 -25.03 5.88 17.43
CA ARG A 135 -26.04 5.00 16.84
C ARG A 135 -26.30 5.45 15.41
N GLU A 136 -26.20 4.50 14.48
CA GLU A 136 -26.41 4.72 13.04
C GLU A 136 -27.19 3.52 12.48
N ASP A 137 -28.32 3.75 11.85
CA ASP A 137 -29.14 2.71 11.18
C ASP A 137 -29.33 1.43 12.01
N GLY A 138 -29.64 1.57 13.31
CA GLY A 138 -29.81 0.44 14.24
C GLY A 138 -28.50 -0.21 14.72
N ALA A 139 -27.36 0.18 14.20
CA ALA A 139 -26.04 -0.25 14.66
C ALA A 139 -25.53 0.62 15.82
N ILE A 140 -24.70 0.04 16.68
CA ILE A 140 -23.92 0.75 17.70
C ILE A 140 -22.46 0.75 17.27
N ILE A 141 -21.90 1.94 17.12
CA ILE A 141 -20.52 2.17 16.73
C ILE A 141 -19.79 2.86 17.89
N GLU A 142 -18.68 2.29 18.33
CA GLU A 142 -17.76 2.96 19.22
C GLU A 142 -16.84 3.86 18.39
N VAL A 143 -16.78 5.12 18.78
CA VAL A 143 -15.91 6.14 18.19
C VAL A 143 -14.82 6.44 19.22
N ALA A 144 -13.60 6.02 18.94
CA ALA A 144 -12.46 6.19 19.83
C ALA A 144 -11.39 7.11 19.22
N LEU A 145 -10.89 8.07 20.01
CA LEU A 145 -9.75 8.90 19.65
C LEU A 145 -8.57 8.51 20.51
N ASP A 146 -7.50 8.01 19.89
CA ASP A 146 -6.24 7.67 20.53
C ASP A 146 -5.21 8.77 20.31
N ARG A 147 -4.74 9.38 21.39
CA ARG A 147 -3.66 10.39 21.41
C ARG A 147 -2.51 9.89 22.27
N GLY A 148 -1.30 9.78 21.72
CA GLY A 148 -0.18 9.29 22.51
C GLY A 148 1.05 8.92 21.72
N VAL A 149 1.74 7.84 22.14
CA VAL A 149 3.02 7.48 21.58
C VAL A 149 3.25 5.96 21.60
N LEU A 150 3.84 5.46 20.53
CA LEU A 150 4.42 4.14 20.42
C LEU A 150 5.93 4.23 20.69
N LYS A 151 6.47 3.33 21.52
CA LYS A 151 7.87 3.34 21.99
C LYS A 151 8.51 1.97 21.80
N ALA A 152 9.68 1.94 21.17
CA ALA A 152 10.51 0.73 21.05
C ALA A 152 12.00 1.09 21.21
N GLY A 153 12.65 0.62 22.28
CA GLY A 153 13.98 1.08 22.65
C GLY A 153 14.01 2.60 22.83
N SER A 154 14.91 3.28 22.14
CA SER A 154 15.03 4.75 22.15
C SER A 154 14.09 5.45 21.14
N LEU A 155 13.49 4.69 20.21
CA LEU A 155 12.65 5.25 19.16
C LEU A 155 11.23 5.48 19.65
N LYS A 156 10.62 6.56 19.12
CA LYS A 156 9.24 6.95 19.41
C LYS A 156 8.51 7.31 18.12
N GLU A 157 7.23 6.96 18.03
CA GLU A 157 6.33 7.34 16.96
C GLU A 157 5.05 7.92 17.56
N PRO A 158 4.60 9.14 17.19
CA PRO A 158 3.37 9.72 17.70
C PRO A 158 2.15 8.96 17.17
N ILE A 159 1.11 8.90 18.00
CA ILE A 159 -0.20 8.34 17.67
C ILE A 159 -1.23 9.45 17.80
N LEU A 160 -1.95 9.71 16.71
CA LEU A 160 -3.18 10.48 16.69
C LEU A 160 -4.10 9.80 15.68
N GLU A 161 -5.06 8.99 16.19
CA GLU A 161 -5.88 8.09 15.39
C GLU A 161 -7.33 8.14 15.84
N LEU A 162 -8.24 8.23 14.87
CA LEU A 162 -9.67 8.01 15.06
C LEU A 162 -9.96 6.56 14.70
N GLU A 163 -10.62 5.83 15.61
CA GLU A 163 -11.06 4.45 15.40
C GLU A 163 -12.58 4.42 15.43
N LEU A 164 -13.18 3.71 14.49
CA LEU A 164 -14.60 3.39 14.46
C LEU A 164 -14.73 1.88 14.57
N GLU A 165 -15.36 1.39 15.63
CA GLU A 165 -15.56 -0.04 15.89
C GLU A 165 -17.03 -0.37 15.94
N ARG A 166 -17.46 -1.36 15.15
CA ARG A 166 -18.83 -1.85 15.19
C ARG A 166 -19.03 -2.78 16.39
N LEU A 167 -19.81 -2.33 17.38
CA LEU A 167 -20.19 -3.14 18.52
C LEU A 167 -21.38 -4.05 18.24
N SER A 168 -22.37 -3.57 17.44
CA SER A 168 -23.54 -4.35 17.02
C SER A 168 -24.16 -3.78 15.74
N GLY A 169 -25.02 -4.56 15.09
CA GLY A 169 -25.72 -4.14 13.88
C GLY A 169 -24.97 -4.44 12.57
N ASP A 170 -25.41 -3.84 11.47
CA ASP A 170 -24.83 -4.06 10.13
C ASP A 170 -23.48 -3.33 9.95
N SER A 171 -22.55 -3.96 9.24
CA SER A 171 -21.27 -3.35 8.87
C SER A 171 -21.43 -2.14 7.93
N ALA A 172 -22.51 -2.08 7.15
CA ALA A 172 -22.81 -0.96 6.27
C ALA A 172 -22.91 0.37 7.03
N ALA A 173 -23.45 0.38 8.24
CA ALA A 173 -23.55 1.56 9.10
C ALA A 173 -22.18 2.14 9.46
N LEU A 174 -21.17 1.29 9.70
CA LEU A 174 -19.79 1.72 9.96
C LEU A 174 -19.21 2.50 8.78
N PHE A 175 -19.40 1.99 7.55
CA PHE A 175 -18.93 2.66 6.34
C PHE A 175 -19.76 3.92 6.01
N THR A 176 -21.04 3.95 6.37
CA THR A 176 -21.90 5.15 6.25
C THR A 176 -21.36 6.26 7.14
N LEU A 177 -21.11 5.98 8.41
CA LEU A 177 -20.48 6.93 9.33
C LEU A 177 -19.10 7.38 8.83
N ALA A 178 -18.24 6.44 8.41
CA ALA A 178 -16.92 6.79 7.89
C ALA A 178 -16.99 7.74 6.67
N ARG A 179 -17.92 7.52 5.74
CA ARG A 179 -18.15 8.41 4.59
C ARG A 179 -18.70 9.78 4.99
N SER A 180 -19.59 9.82 5.98
CA SER A 180 -20.11 11.07 6.52
C SER A 180 -19.00 11.92 7.13
N LEU A 181 -18.17 11.34 7.98
CA LEU A 181 -17.00 12.00 8.55
C LEU A 181 -15.98 12.42 7.47
N ALA A 182 -15.80 11.62 6.43
CA ALA A 182 -14.91 11.95 5.31
C ALA A 182 -15.38 13.16 4.48
N ASN A 183 -16.64 13.62 4.62
CA ASN A 183 -17.09 14.89 4.03
C ASN A 183 -16.50 16.11 4.73
N LEU A 184 -16.11 15.98 6.00
CA LEU A 184 -15.63 17.06 6.84
C LEU A 184 -14.10 17.14 6.87
N ALA A 185 -13.43 15.99 6.76
CA ALA A 185 -11.98 15.91 6.82
C ALA A 185 -11.44 14.79 5.90
N PRO A 186 -10.18 14.88 5.44
CA PRO A 186 -9.55 13.86 4.58
C PRO A 186 -9.17 12.60 5.38
N LEU A 187 -10.15 11.79 5.74
CA LEU A 187 -9.97 10.57 6.52
C LEU A 187 -9.36 9.44 5.70
N TRP A 188 -8.06 9.25 5.83
CA TRP A 188 -7.36 8.16 5.17
C TRP A 188 -7.25 6.94 6.08
N PRO A 189 -7.78 5.76 5.65
CA PRO A 189 -7.72 4.56 6.48
C PRO A 189 -6.28 4.16 6.75
N ARG A 190 -6.01 3.81 8.00
CA ARG A 190 -4.75 3.20 8.42
C ARG A 190 -4.96 1.71 8.60
N LEU A 191 -4.64 0.94 7.56
CA LEU A 191 -4.87 -0.50 7.52
C LEU A 191 -3.73 -1.30 8.18
N VAL A 192 -2.60 -0.65 8.45
CA VAL A 192 -1.50 -1.21 9.24
C VAL A 192 -1.77 -0.97 10.72
N SER A 193 -1.83 -2.05 11.50
CA SER A 193 -2.16 -1.94 12.92
C SER A 193 -1.07 -1.26 13.75
N LYS A 194 -1.46 -0.74 14.93
CA LYS A 194 -0.50 -0.24 15.94
C LYS A 194 0.54 -1.31 16.30
N ALA A 195 0.15 -2.59 16.33
CA ALA A 195 1.05 -3.70 16.61
C ALA A 195 2.10 -3.89 15.50
N ASP A 196 1.68 -3.89 14.23
CA ASP A 196 2.61 -4.01 13.09
C ASP A 196 3.60 -2.84 13.04
N ARG A 197 3.14 -1.61 13.34
CA ARG A 197 3.99 -0.43 13.46
C ARG A 197 4.97 -0.56 14.62
N GLY A 198 4.50 -1.09 15.75
CA GLY A 198 5.34 -1.37 16.91
C GLY A 198 6.45 -2.35 16.62
N TYR A 199 6.16 -3.45 15.93
CA TYR A 199 7.17 -4.39 15.48
C TYR A 199 8.15 -3.77 14.48
N ALA A 200 7.67 -2.95 13.56
CA ALA A 200 8.52 -2.23 12.62
C ALA A 200 9.47 -1.25 13.34
N LEU A 201 8.96 -0.52 14.34
CA LEU A 201 9.76 0.38 15.15
C LEU A 201 10.79 -0.36 16.01
N ALA A 202 10.39 -1.51 16.61
CA ALA A 202 11.29 -2.38 17.36
C ALA A 202 12.38 -3.01 16.49
N ALA A 203 12.07 -3.30 15.20
CA ALA A 203 13.07 -3.74 14.23
C ALA A 203 14.09 -2.64 13.93
N ALA A 204 13.64 -1.40 13.78
CA ALA A 204 14.50 -0.26 13.56
C ALA A 204 15.40 0.01 14.78
N ALA A 205 14.85 -0.06 15.98
CA ALA A 205 15.58 0.15 17.23
C ALA A 205 16.68 -0.90 17.49
N ALA A 206 16.48 -2.14 17.01
CA ALA A 206 17.45 -3.22 17.16
C ALA A 206 18.63 -3.13 16.17
N GLN A 207 18.55 -2.29 15.12
CA GLN A 207 19.62 -2.11 14.14
C GLN A 207 20.55 -0.98 14.61
N THR A 208 21.66 -1.35 15.24
CA THR A 208 22.74 -0.44 15.61
C THR A 208 23.60 -0.09 14.38
N GLY A 209 23.16 0.84 13.53
CA GLY A 209 23.91 1.31 12.36
C GLY A 209 23.11 2.33 11.55
N PRO A 210 23.72 3.11 10.61
CA PRO A 210 23.02 4.12 9.86
C PRO A 210 21.84 3.48 9.10
N SER A 211 20.68 3.95 9.44
CA SER A 211 19.35 3.41 9.18
C SER A 211 19.14 2.82 7.79
N ARG A 212 19.06 1.50 7.70
CA ARG A 212 18.13 0.88 6.78
C ARG A 212 16.74 0.94 7.45
N ARG A 213 15.77 1.60 6.79
CA ARG A 213 14.36 1.53 7.16
C ARG A 213 14.02 0.07 7.48
N PRO A 214 13.23 -0.21 8.56
CA PRO A 214 12.73 -1.56 8.77
C PRO A 214 12.11 -2.01 7.47
N ALA A 215 12.52 -3.19 7.01
CA ALA A 215 11.90 -3.81 5.85
C ALA A 215 10.41 -3.92 6.19
N ARG A 216 9.56 -3.10 5.54
CA ARG A 216 8.12 -3.33 5.58
C ARG A 216 7.93 -4.80 5.22
N ARG A 217 7.01 -5.44 5.91
CA ARG A 217 6.64 -6.83 5.65
C ARG A 217 6.48 -6.98 4.14
N GLU A 218 7.51 -7.55 3.50
CA GLU A 218 7.45 -7.82 2.08
C GLU A 218 6.23 -8.71 1.84
N TRP A 219 5.44 -8.35 0.82
CA TRP A 219 4.39 -9.22 0.35
C TRP A 219 5.01 -10.60 0.06
N LYS A 220 4.81 -11.53 0.99
CA LYS A 220 5.04 -12.93 0.68
C LYS A 220 3.92 -13.33 -0.26
N ALA A 221 4.26 -13.54 -1.53
CA ALA A 221 3.37 -14.19 -2.48
C ALA A 221 2.70 -15.36 -1.75
N LEU A 222 1.39 -15.51 -1.94
CA LEU A 222 0.55 -16.49 -1.26
C LEU A 222 1.30 -17.81 -1.06
N SER A 223 1.72 -18.11 0.17
CA SER A 223 2.66 -19.21 0.46
C SER A 223 2.03 -20.60 0.32
N GLN A 224 0.70 -20.64 0.23
CA GLN A 224 -0.14 -21.80 -0.05
C GLN A 224 -1.07 -21.45 -1.19
N ALA A 225 -1.65 -22.44 -1.87
CA ALA A 225 -2.61 -22.21 -2.95
C ALA A 225 -4.02 -21.98 -2.35
N PRO A 226 -4.35 -20.77 -1.88
CA PRO A 226 -5.63 -20.50 -1.27
C PRO A 226 -6.74 -20.60 -2.34
N PRO A 227 -8.00 -20.72 -1.93
CA PRO A 227 -9.15 -20.55 -2.81
C PRO A 227 -9.08 -19.21 -3.58
N THR A 228 -9.70 -19.18 -4.75
CA THR A 228 -9.64 -18.00 -5.64
C THR A 228 -10.08 -16.69 -4.97
N LEU A 229 -11.17 -16.73 -4.19
CA LEU A 229 -11.69 -15.53 -3.52
C LEU A 229 -10.78 -15.04 -2.39
N GLU A 230 -10.24 -15.97 -1.61
CA GLU A 230 -9.30 -15.66 -0.52
C GLU A 230 -8.03 -15.00 -1.07
N ALA A 231 -7.49 -15.53 -2.18
CA ALA A 231 -6.36 -14.93 -2.87
C ALA A 231 -6.66 -13.49 -3.36
N PHE A 232 -7.86 -13.28 -3.93
CA PHE A 232 -8.28 -11.94 -4.35
C PHE A 232 -8.32 -10.98 -3.17
N GLY A 233 -9.01 -11.34 -2.09
CA GLY A 233 -9.12 -10.52 -0.89
C GLY A 233 -7.75 -10.13 -0.35
N ALA A 234 -6.85 -11.11 -0.18
CA ALA A 234 -5.49 -10.88 0.32
C ALA A 234 -4.69 -9.89 -0.56
N ILE A 235 -4.75 -10.06 -1.89
CA ILE A 235 -4.04 -9.16 -2.83
C ILE A 235 -4.64 -7.76 -2.80
N ALA A 236 -5.97 -7.63 -2.81
CA ALA A 236 -6.66 -6.35 -2.85
C ALA A 236 -6.44 -5.54 -1.57
N HIS A 237 -6.62 -6.16 -0.39
CA HIS A 237 -6.37 -5.53 0.91
C HIS A 237 -4.91 -5.11 1.07
N HIS A 238 -3.96 -5.99 0.70
CA HIS A 238 -2.54 -5.62 0.76
C HIS A 238 -2.22 -4.43 -0.13
N ALA A 239 -2.70 -4.41 -1.38
CA ALA A 239 -2.47 -3.31 -2.30
C ALA A 239 -3.09 -1.99 -1.78
N LEU A 240 -4.26 -2.07 -1.15
CA LEU A 240 -4.92 -0.91 -0.56
C LEU A 240 -4.19 -0.41 0.69
N ALA A 241 -3.77 -1.32 1.59
CA ALA A 241 -2.97 -1.00 2.76
C ALA A 241 -1.65 -0.31 2.38
N GLU A 242 -0.93 -0.86 1.39
CA GLU A 242 0.28 -0.21 0.86
C GLU A 242 -0.02 1.16 0.27
N THR A 243 -1.16 1.35 -0.42
CA THR A 243 -1.54 2.64 -0.99
C THR A 243 -1.75 3.69 0.10
N THR A 244 -2.54 3.39 1.11
CA THR A 244 -2.86 4.33 2.19
C THR A 244 -1.65 4.68 3.04
N GLU A 245 -0.82 3.69 3.40
CA GLU A 245 0.42 3.94 4.15
C GLU A 245 1.44 4.75 3.34
N ARG A 246 1.54 4.50 2.01
CA ARG A 246 2.40 5.32 1.15
C ARG A 246 1.90 6.74 1.01
N LEU A 247 0.58 6.96 1.02
CA LEU A 247 0.03 8.31 1.05
C LEU A 247 0.42 9.05 2.34
N LEU A 248 0.28 8.41 3.50
CA LEU A 248 0.68 9.00 4.78
C LEU A 248 2.19 9.31 4.81
N ASP A 249 3.03 8.39 4.32
CA ASP A 249 4.46 8.63 4.16
C ASP A 249 4.77 9.78 3.18
N LEU A 250 4.02 9.89 2.07
CA LEU A 250 4.22 10.92 1.05
C LEU A 250 3.86 12.30 1.60
N ARG A 251 2.78 12.41 2.36
CA ARG A 251 2.39 13.64 3.08
C ARG A 251 3.48 14.07 4.07
N ALA A 252 4.04 13.13 4.81
CA ALA A 252 5.04 13.43 5.84
C ALA A 252 6.43 13.77 5.27
N ARG A 253 6.87 13.10 4.19
CA ARG A 253 8.27 13.13 3.76
C ARG A 253 8.50 13.57 2.31
N ARG A 254 7.44 13.68 1.50
CA ARG A 254 7.51 14.11 0.09
C ARG A 254 8.51 13.32 -0.78
N GLY A 255 8.72 12.05 -0.44
CA GLY A 255 9.73 11.19 -1.03
C GLY A 255 9.36 10.71 -2.43
N ALA A 256 10.31 10.80 -3.37
CA ALA A 256 10.10 10.35 -4.74
C ALA A 256 9.90 8.83 -4.87
N ASP A 257 10.58 8.05 -4.01
CA ASP A 257 10.41 6.60 -3.97
C ASP A 257 9.04 6.22 -3.38
N THR A 258 8.56 7.00 -2.39
CA THR A 258 7.23 6.84 -1.81
C THR A 258 6.15 7.07 -2.86
N LEU A 259 6.26 8.16 -3.66
CA LEU A 259 5.39 8.42 -4.80
C LEU A 259 5.38 7.26 -5.81
N HIS A 260 6.56 6.71 -6.10
CA HIS A 260 6.67 5.57 -7.01
C HIS A 260 5.96 4.32 -6.44
N GLN A 261 6.21 3.99 -5.18
CA GLN A 261 5.62 2.81 -4.54
C GLN A 261 4.09 2.93 -4.41
N MET A 262 3.56 4.10 -4.08
CA MET A 262 2.11 4.33 -4.06
C MET A 262 1.48 4.05 -5.43
N ARG A 263 2.11 4.47 -6.52
CA ARG A 263 1.63 4.15 -7.88
C ARG A 263 1.75 2.68 -8.25
N VAL A 264 2.75 1.98 -7.69
CA VAL A 264 2.89 0.52 -7.87
C VAL A 264 1.74 -0.20 -7.16
N SER A 265 1.41 0.16 -5.92
CA SER A 265 0.32 -0.48 -5.16
C SER A 265 -1.04 -0.26 -5.84
N LEU A 266 -1.36 0.95 -6.32
CA LEU A 266 -2.58 1.24 -7.08
C LEU A 266 -2.68 0.42 -8.39
N ARG A 267 -1.56 0.22 -9.07
CA ARG A 267 -1.53 -0.64 -10.27
C ARG A 267 -1.70 -2.12 -9.94
N ARG A 268 -1.20 -2.59 -8.81
CA ARG A 268 -1.45 -3.95 -8.32
C ARG A 268 -2.92 -4.15 -8.01
N LEU A 269 -3.56 -3.18 -7.35
CA LEU A 269 -4.99 -3.20 -7.12
C LEU A 269 -5.80 -3.29 -8.43
N ASP A 270 -5.54 -2.42 -9.42
CA ASP A 270 -6.22 -2.47 -10.72
C ASP A 270 -5.94 -3.80 -11.46
N ALA A 271 -4.72 -4.33 -11.36
CA ALA A 271 -4.39 -5.62 -11.97
C ALA A 271 -5.16 -6.77 -11.30
N ALA A 272 -5.27 -6.77 -9.97
CA ALA A 272 -6.05 -7.76 -9.22
C ALA A 272 -7.54 -7.68 -9.57
N LEU A 273 -8.14 -6.48 -9.52
CA LEU A 273 -9.54 -6.26 -9.89
C LEU A 273 -9.86 -6.79 -11.29
N GLN A 274 -8.94 -6.60 -12.25
CA GLN A 274 -9.15 -7.10 -13.61
C GLN A 274 -8.89 -8.59 -13.76
N LEU A 275 -7.88 -9.14 -13.08
CA LEU A 275 -7.54 -10.56 -13.15
C LEU A 275 -8.67 -11.42 -12.56
N PHE A 276 -9.17 -10.99 -11.40
CA PHE A 276 -10.25 -11.70 -10.68
C PHE A 276 -11.66 -11.24 -11.09
N GLY A 277 -11.79 -10.22 -11.93
CA GLY A 277 -13.09 -9.70 -12.37
C GLY A 277 -14.13 -10.77 -12.77
N PRO A 278 -13.80 -11.85 -13.51
CA PRO A 278 -14.76 -12.90 -13.80
C PRO A 278 -15.31 -13.67 -12.60
N ALA A 279 -14.68 -13.58 -11.43
CA ALA A 279 -15.16 -14.17 -10.18
C ALA A 279 -15.85 -13.16 -9.26
N VAL A 280 -15.43 -11.86 -9.29
CA VAL A 280 -15.85 -10.85 -8.32
C VAL A 280 -16.65 -9.68 -8.91
N ARG A 281 -16.89 -9.64 -10.23
CA ARG A 281 -17.61 -8.53 -10.86
C ARG A 281 -19.09 -8.56 -10.46
N ASP A 282 -19.53 -7.48 -9.87
CA ASP A 282 -20.91 -7.16 -9.52
C ASP A 282 -21.30 -5.77 -10.06
N GLY A 283 -22.40 -5.18 -9.59
CA GLY A 283 -22.86 -3.84 -9.98
C GLY A 283 -21.86 -2.74 -9.61
N GLU A 284 -21.18 -2.86 -8.47
CA GLU A 284 -20.25 -1.85 -7.94
C GLU A 284 -18.83 -1.95 -8.52
N TRP A 285 -18.48 -3.06 -9.15
CA TRP A 285 -17.12 -3.31 -9.65
C TRP A 285 -16.57 -2.19 -10.55
N ALA A 286 -17.40 -1.61 -11.40
CA ALA A 286 -16.98 -0.54 -12.30
C ALA A 286 -16.64 0.75 -11.52
N HIS A 287 -17.44 1.06 -10.50
CA HIS A 287 -17.26 2.20 -9.60
C HIS A 287 -15.96 2.05 -8.79
N VAL A 288 -15.76 0.89 -8.16
CA VAL A 288 -14.56 0.55 -7.39
C VAL A 288 -13.28 0.69 -8.23
N ARG A 289 -13.33 0.22 -9.48
CA ARG A 289 -12.19 0.40 -10.40
C ARG A 289 -11.97 1.85 -10.81
N ALA A 290 -13.03 2.62 -10.98
CA ALA A 290 -12.92 4.05 -11.29
C ALA A 290 -12.27 4.81 -10.14
N ALA A 291 -12.66 4.53 -8.90
CA ALA A 291 -12.06 5.11 -7.69
C ALA A 291 -10.55 4.83 -7.60
N GLY A 292 -10.12 3.58 -7.82
CA GLY A 292 -8.69 3.25 -7.82
C GLY A 292 -7.88 3.93 -8.94
N ARG A 293 -8.49 4.16 -10.10
CA ARG A 293 -7.85 4.89 -11.21
C ARG A 293 -7.75 6.38 -10.95
N ASP A 294 -8.77 6.98 -10.35
CA ASP A 294 -8.75 8.39 -9.96
C ASP A 294 -7.58 8.68 -9.02
N LEU A 295 -7.40 7.87 -7.98
CA LEU A 295 -6.25 7.97 -7.07
C LEU A 295 -4.89 7.88 -7.80
N ALA A 296 -4.80 7.04 -8.83
CA ALA A 296 -3.57 6.92 -9.61
C ALA A 296 -3.32 8.15 -10.51
N GLN A 297 -4.38 8.72 -11.10
CA GLN A 297 -4.32 9.89 -11.99
C GLN A 297 -3.83 11.14 -11.25
N ARG A 298 -4.26 11.34 -10.00
CA ARG A 298 -3.79 12.47 -9.16
C ARG A 298 -2.26 12.51 -8.99
N LEU A 299 -1.59 11.38 -9.17
CA LEU A 299 -0.11 11.26 -9.04
C LEU A 299 0.62 11.32 -10.39
N ASP A 300 -0.08 11.40 -11.53
CA ASP A 300 0.53 11.21 -12.85
C ASP A 300 1.52 12.33 -13.17
N ALA A 301 1.12 13.61 -13.02
CA ALA A 301 1.97 14.76 -13.33
C ALA A 301 3.26 14.77 -12.48
N ALA A 302 3.14 14.63 -11.16
CA ALA A 302 4.29 14.59 -10.26
C ALA A 302 5.27 13.46 -10.61
N ARG A 303 4.75 12.31 -11.06
CA ARG A 303 5.59 11.17 -11.45
C ARG A 303 6.28 11.38 -12.78
N GLU A 304 5.60 11.94 -13.79
CA GLU A 304 6.21 12.22 -15.10
C GLU A 304 7.38 13.18 -14.96
N ILE A 305 7.17 14.30 -14.25
CA ILE A 305 8.22 15.29 -14.01
C ILE A 305 9.37 14.69 -13.20
N HIS A 306 9.08 13.83 -12.21
CA HIS A 306 10.12 13.14 -11.45
C HIS A 306 10.99 12.22 -12.34
N VAL A 307 10.40 11.48 -13.27
CA VAL A 307 11.13 10.62 -14.22
C VAL A 307 12.02 11.48 -15.12
N PHE A 308 11.45 12.57 -15.64
CA PHE A 308 12.20 13.51 -16.47
C PHE A 308 13.40 14.14 -15.72
N LEU A 309 13.19 14.58 -14.46
CA LEU A 309 14.27 15.07 -13.60
C LEU A 309 15.42 14.05 -13.48
N ARG A 310 15.07 12.77 -13.26
CA ARG A 310 16.09 11.70 -13.18
C ARG A 310 16.86 11.48 -14.48
N GLN A 311 16.18 11.59 -15.62
CA GLN A 311 16.82 11.48 -16.95
C GLN A 311 17.80 12.62 -17.17
N VAL A 312 17.39 13.88 -16.96
CA VAL A 312 18.26 15.05 -17.12
C VAL A 312 19.42 15.02 -16.13
N SER A 313 19.20 14.53 -14.89
CA SER A 313 20.26 14.40 -13.89
C SER A 313 21.34 13.38 -14.26
N ARG A 314 20.97 12.28 -14.95
CA ARG A 314 21.89 11.19 -15.35
C ARG A 314 22.59 11.44 -16.69
N GLY A 315 21.93 12.16 -17.59
CA GLY A 315 22.30 12.24 -19.03
C GLY A 315 23.50 13.14 -19.38
N CYS A 316 24.13 13.77 -18.38
CA CYS A 316 25.31 14.61 -18.65
C CYS A 316 26.51 14.07 -17.89
N GLY A 317 27.26 13.17 -18.53
CA GLY A 317 28.52 12.66 -18.02
C GLY A 317 29.62 13.75 -17.93
N PRO A 318 30.71 13.47 -17.19
CA PRO A 318 31.85 14.38 -17.02
C PRO A 318 32.71 14.38 -18.30
N GLY A 319 32.36 15.17 -19.30
CA GLY A 319 33.07 15.18 -20.58
C GLY A 319 33.46 16.55 -21.11
N LEU A 320 33.09 17.63 -20.46
CA LEU A 320 33.45 18.97 -20.91
C LEU A 320 34.69 19.45 -20.18
N ARG A 321 35.79 19.64 -20.94
CA ARG A 321 37.01 20.30 -20.47
C ARG A 321 36.69 21.73 -19.98
N ARG A 322 37.65 22.38 -19.25
CA ARG A 322 37.51 23.74 -18.69
C ARG A 322 37.54 24.81 -19.80
N SER A 323 36.45 24.96 -20.57
CA SER A 323 36.26 26.04 -21.56
C SER A 323 35.06 26.92 -21.14
N GLU A 324 34.95 28.11 -21.70
CA GLU A 324 33.79 28.99 -21.52
C GLU A 324 32.48 28.30 -21.92
N GLU A 325 32.50 27.55 -23.03
CA GLU A 325 31.38 26.75 -23.49
C GLU A 325 30.95 25.69 -22.46
N ALA A 326 31.93 25.10 -21.76
CA ALA A 326 31.65 24.14 -20.69
C ALA A 326 31.03 24.82 -19.46
N ARG A 327 31.35 26.09 -19.19
CA ARG A 327 30.75 26.90 -18.13
C ARG A 327 29.31 27.23 -18.48
N ALA A 328 29.05 27.78 -19.68
CA ALA A 328 27.72 28.09 -20.17
C ALA A 328 26.79 26.86 -20.18
N ALA A 329 27.31 25.68 -20.60
CA ALA A 329 26.56 24.42 -20.57
C ALA A 329 26.23 23.97 -19.16
N ARG A 330 27.11 24.20 -18.16
CA ARG A 330 26.84 23.91 -16.75
C ARG A 330 25.77 24.84 -16.17
N GLU A 331 25.85 26.13 -16.49
CA GLU A 331 24.89 27.16 -16.06
C GLU A 331 23.51 26.86 -16.64
N SER A 332 23.41 26.59 -17.94
CA SER A 332 22.17 26.19 -18.62
C SER A 332 21.54 24.92 -17.99
N ARG A 333 22.40 23.92 -17.68
CA ARG A 333 21.94 22.70 -17.01
C ARG A 333 21.44 22.98 -15.59
N ALA A 334 22.13 23.81 -14.84
CA ALA A 334 21.73 24.17 -13.49
C ALA A 334 20.39 24.92 -13.49
N ALA A 335 20.18 25.86 -14.43
CA ALA A 335 18.94 26.57 -14.62
C ALA A 335 17.78 25.61 -14.97
N LEU A 336 17.98 24.72 -15.93
CA LEU A 336 16.98 23.72 -16.32
C LEU A 336 16.64 22.76 -15.18
N LEU A 337 17.62 22.27 -14.44
CA LEU A 337 17.39 21.39 -13.29
C LEU A 337 16.65 22.11 -12.15
N ARG A 338 16.94 23.41 -11.91
CA ARG A 338 16.18 24.22 -10.95
C ARG A 338 14.71 24.32 -11.38
N ALA A 339 14.45 24.63 -12.66
CA ALA A 339 13.10 24.70 -13.21
C ALA A 339 12.33 23.37 -13.05
N ILE A 340 12.92 22.25 -13.46
CA ILE A 340 12.30 20.92 -13.33
C ILE A 340 12.02 20.57 -11.86
N ARG A 341 12.90 20.96 -10.93
CA ARG A 341 12.68 20.75 -9.49
C ARG A 341 11.49 21.56 -8.98
N ARG A 342 11.33 22.83 -9.41
CA ARG A 342 10.16 23.67 -9.10
C ARG A 342 8.88 23.05 -9.65
N MET A 343 8.86 22.69 -10.93
CA MET A 343 7.73 22.01 -11.56
C MET A 343 7.34 20.74 -10.82
N ARG A 344 8.33 19.93 -10.40
CA ARG A 344 8.08 18.71 -9.63
C ARG A 344 7.48 19.02 -8.25
N ALA A 345 7.99 20.03 -7.57
CA ALA A 345 7.46 20.45 -6.27
C ALA A 345 6.01 20.91 -6.40
N ALA A 346 5.71 21.79 -7.36
CA ALA A 346 4.36 22.28 -7.62
C ALA A 346 3.38 21.14 -7.95
N ALA A 347 3.76 20.21 -8.84
CA ALA A 347 2.91 19.08 -9.19
C ALA A 347 2.69 18.10 -8.00
N LEU A 348 3.67 17.97 -7.11
CA LEU A 348 3.50 17.19 -5.88
C LEU A 348 2.61 17.92 -4.88
N ASP A 349 2.73 19.23 -4.75
CA ASP A 349 1.88 20.05 -3.89
C ASP A 349 0.41 19.99 -4.35
N GLU A 350 0.17 20.10 -5.65
CA GLU A 350 -1.16 19.96 -6.25
C GLU A 350 -1.75 18.55 -5.98
N ALA A 351 -0.95 17.49 -6.18
CA ALA A 351 -1.37 16.14 -5.88
C ALA A 351 -1.73 15.98 -4.40
N LEU A 352 -0.90 16.47 -3.48
CA LEU A 352 -1.15 16.39 -2.04
C LEU A 352 -2.38 17.19 -1.63
N ALA A 353 -2.55 18.40 -2.16
CA ALA A 353 -3.76 19.21 -1.92
C ALA A 353 -5.03 18.47 -2.36
N SER A 354 -4.98 17.74 -3.49
CA SER A 354 -6.11 16.91 -3.93
C SER A 354 -6.44 15.75 -2.99
N PHE A 355 -5.46 15.25 -2.22
CA PHE A 355 -5.66 14.24 -1.19
C PHE A 355 -6.05 14.84 0.16
N ASP A 356 -5.75 16.12 0.40
CA ASP A 356 -6.08 16.82 1.64
C ASP A 356 -7.48 17.47 1.59
N ALA A 357 -8.15 17.45 0.45
CA ALA A 357 -9.50 17.96 0.31
C ALA A 357 -10.53 17.10 1.04
N PRO A 358 -11.57 17.70 1.67
CA PRO A 358 -12.71 16.96 2.19
C PRO A 358 -13.31 16.05 1.12
N GLY A 359 -13.69 14.84 1.49
CA GLY A 359 -14.22 13.84 0.56
C GLY A 359 -13.17 13.13 -0.32
N ALA A 360 -11.90 13.51 -0.27
CA ALA A 360 -10.84 12.90 -1.08
C ALA A 360 -10.69 11.39 -0.86
N SER A 361 -10.95 10.91 0.34
CA SER A 361 -10.83 9.50 0.73
C SER A 361 -12.07 8.63 0.41
N LYS A 362 -13.18 9.23 -0.06
CA LYS A 362 -14.44 8.50 -0.35
C LYS A 362 -14.24 7.30 -1.27
N GLY A 363 -13.38 7.44 -2.28
CA GLY A 363 -13.06 6.35 -3.19
C GLY A 363 -12.42 5.14 -2.51
N VAL A 364 -11.53 5.38 -1.54
CA VAL A 364 -10.91 4.31 -0.73
C VAL A 364 -11.95 3.68 0.20
N MET A 365 -12.83 4.49 0.81
CA MET A 365 -13.92 3.97 1.64
C MET A 365 -14.89 3.09 0.83
N ALA A 366 -15.22 3.49 -0.41
CA ALA A 366 -16.05 2.68 -1.30
C ALA A 366 -15.39 1.34 -1.64
N ILE A 367 -14.07 1.34 -1.90
CA ILE A 367 -13.32 0.11 -2.16
C ILE A 367 -13.31 -0.79 -0.92
N LEU A 368 -13.10 -0.24 0.28
CA LEU A 368 -13.11 -1.00 1.55
C LEU A 368 -14.49 -1.58 1.85
N ALA A 369 -15.54 -0.78 1.73
CA ALA A 369 -16.92 -1.23 1.92
C ALA A 369 -17.29 -2.36 0.96
N TRP A 370 -16.90 -2.24 -0.31
CA TRP A 370 -17.11 -3.27 -1.31
C TRP A 370 -16.35 -4.56 -1.01
N LEU A 371 -15.12 -4.46 -0.49
CA LEU A 371 -14.33 -5.63 -0.08
C LEU A 371 -14.92 -6.29 1.17
N ASP A 372 -15.43 -5.53 2.13
CA ASP A 372 -16.04 -6.02 3.38
C ASP A 372 -17.39 -6.71 3.13
N ASP A 373 -18.29 -6.04 2.42
CA ASP A 373 -19.61 -6.61 2.07
C ASP A 373 -19.49 -7.87 1.22
N ALA A 374 -18.47 -7.94 0.37
CA ALA A 374 -18.18 -9.08 -0.52
C ALA A 374 -19.43 -9.61 -1.23
N ALA A 375 -20.34 -8.72 -1.67
CA ALA A 375 -21.62 -9.07 -2.31
C ALA A 375 -21.47 -10.02 -3.49
N TRP A 376 -20.32 -10.02 -4.15
CA TRP A 376 -20.01 -10.96 -5.23
C TRP A 376 -20.02 -12.44 -4.79
N THR A 377 -19.85 -12.74 -3.49
CA THR A 377 -19.92 -14.12 -2.96
C THR A 377 -21.34 -14.66 -2.97
N ARG A 378 -22.34 -13.77 -2.86
CA ARG A 378 -23.78 -14.08 -2.83
C ARG A 378 -24.39 -14.15 -4.24
N THR A 379 -23.59 -14.50 -5.24
CA THR A 379 -24.04 -14.53 -6.65
C THR A 379 -24.95 -15.72 -6.94
N HIS A 380 -26.00 -15.50 -7.72
CA HIS A 380 -26.84 -16.55 -8.31
C HIS A 380 -26.32 -17.08 -9.67
N ASP A 381 -25.33 -16.41 -10.29
CA ASP A 381 -24.69 -16.85 -11.53
C ASP A 381 -23.86 -18.12 -11.30
N ALA A 382 -24.35 -19.25 -11.79
CA ALA A 382 -23.69 -20.55 -11.67
C ALA A 382 -22.26 -20.55 -12.23
N THR A 383 -22.03 -19.84 -13.34
CA THR A 383 -20.69 -19.74 -13.97
C THR A 383 -19.73 -18.97 -13.07
N ARG A 384 -20.19 -17.90 -12.44
CA ARG A 384 -19.37 -17.12 -11.47
C ARG A 384 -19.07 -17.95 -10.25
N ARG A 385 -20.08 -18.63 -9.69
CA ARG A 385 -19.92 -19.51 -8.53
C ARG A 385 -18.89 -20.61 -8.78
N ALA A 386 -18.97 -21.28 -9.93
CA ALA A 386 -17.99 -22.28 -10.32
C ALA A 386 -16.56 -21.72 -10.41
N ARG A 387 -16.39 -20.46 -10.87
CA ARG A 387 -15.07 -19.80 -10.91
C ARG A 387 -14.55 -19.45 -9.52
N GLN A 388 -15.42 -19.15 -8.58
CA GLN A 388 -15.06 -18.79 -7.19
C GLN A 388 -14.50 -19.98 -6.42
N THR A 389 -14.99 -21.19 -6.71
CA THR A 389 -14.59 -22.44 -6.06
C THR A 389 -13.37 -23.10 -6.68
N LEU A 390 -12.91 -22.64 -7.86
CA LEU A 390 -11.70 -23.19 -8.48
C LEU A 390 -10.46 -22.98 -7.60
N ALA A 391 -9.55 -23.95 -7.62
CA ALA A 391 -8.20 -23.74 -7.13
C ALA A 391 -7.56 -22.54 -7.86
N LEU A 392 -6.80 -21.73 -7.15
CA LEU A 392 -6.22 -20.50 -7.68
C LEU A 392 -5.43 -20.71 -8.98
N SER A 393 -4.63 -21.78 -9.07
CA SER A 393 -3.86 -22.11 -10.27
C SER A 393 -4.75 -22.38 -11.48
N ALA A 394 -5.84 -23.16 -11.31
CA ALA A 394 -6.80 -23.47 -12.34
C ALA A 394 -7.57 -22.21 -12.82
N PHE A 395 -7.90 -21.32 -11.87
CA PHE A 395 -8.55 -20.05 -12.21
C PHE A 395 -7.61 -19.10 -12.97
N ILE A 396 -6.34 -19.00 -12.59
CA ILE A 396 -5.42 -17.96 -13.08
C ILE A 396 -4.70 -18.34 -14.37
N ALA A 397 -4.28 -19.61 -14.56
CA ALA A 397 -3.50 -20.04 -15.71
C ALA A 397 -4.10 -19.61 -17.07
N PRO A 398 -5.38 -19.86 -17.37
CA PRO A 398 -5.98 -19.45 -18.65
C PRO A 398 -6.06 -17.91 -18.80
N ARG A 399 -6.09 -17.18 -17.70
CA ARG A 399 -6.13 -15.70 -17.69
C ARG A 399 -4.76 -15.10 -17.97
N LEU A 400 -3.72 -15.61 -17.33
CA LEU A 400 -2.34 -15.22 -17.63
C LEU A 400 -1.99 -15.52 -19.10
N GLN A 401 -2.40 -16.68 -19.59
CA GLN A 401 -2.21 -17.06 -21.00
C GLN A 401 -2.95 -16.11 -21.95
N ARG A 402 -4.17 -15.68 -21.62
CA ARG A 402 -4.92 -14.69 -22.41
C ARG A 402 -4.25 -13.33 -22.39
N LEU A 403 -3.77 -12.87 -21.22
CA LEU A 403 -3.04 -11.61 -21.11
C LEU A 403 -1.74 -11.65 -21.92
N ARG A 404 -0.97 -12.75 -21.83
CA ARG A 404 0.25 -12.95 -22.62
C ARG A 404 -0.05 -12.89 -24.12
N ARG A 405 -1.06 -13.62 -24.61
CA ARG A 405 -1.46 -13.57 -26.03
C ARG A 405 -1.81 -12.15 -26.50
N ARG A 406 -2.55 -11.39 -25.69
CA ARG A 406 -2.91 -9.99 -26.01
C ARG A 406 -1.69 -9.06 -26.03
N VAL A 407 -0.72 -9.27 -25.17
CA VAL A 407 0.55 -8.51 -25.16
C VAL A 407 1.34 -8.81 -26.43
N LEU A 408 1.51 -10.10 -26.78
CA LEU A 408 2.29 -10.52 -27.93
C LEU A 408 1.63 -10.09 -29.25
N ALA A 409 0.31 -10.26 -29.40
CA ALA A 409 -0.42 -9.87 -30.62
C ALA A 409 -0.29 -8.37 -30.96
N VAL A 410 -0.26 -7.50 -29.93
CA VAL A 410 -0.01 -6.06 -30.12
C VAL A 410 1.48 -5.79 -30.28
N GLY A 411 2.30 -6.52 -29.52
CA GLY A 411 3.76 -6.37 -29.53
C GLY A 411 4.42 -6.74 -30.86
N ASP A 412 3.87 -7.75 -31.57
CA ASP A 412 4.35 -8.14 -32.91
C ASP A 412 4.21 -7.01 -33.95
N LYS A 413 3.34 -6.03 -33.70
CA LYS A 413 3.10 -4.84 -34.54
C LYS A 413 3.75 -3.56 -33.99
N LEU A 414 4.70 -3.67 -33.04
CA LEU A 414 5.23 -2.54 -32.26
C LEU A 414 5.75 -1.38 -33.13
N GLU A 415 6.43 -1.68 -34.23
CA GLU A 415 7.09 -0.69 -35.10
C GLU A 415 6.06 0.26 -35.76
N GLY A 416 4.87 -0.25 -36.11
CA GLY A 416 3.78 0.56 -36.67
C GLY A 416 2.87 1.23 -35.65
N LEU A 417 3.11 1.07 -34.34
CA LEU A 417 2.25 1.65 -33.33
C LEU A 417 2.54 3.14 -33.11
N SER A 418 1.49 3.96 -32.98
CA SER A 418 1.59 5.33 -32.49
C SER A 418 2.11 5.39 -31.05
N PRO A 419 2.67 6.51 -30.58
CA PRO A 419 3.09 6.67 -29.18
C PRO A 419 2.01 6.32 -28.16
N SER A 420 0.75 6.72 -28.40
CA SER A 420 -0.40 6.38 -27.56
C SER A 420 -0.68 4.86 -27.55
N ALA A 421 -0.59 4.19 -28.68
CA ALA A 421 -0.77 2.74 -28.77
C ALA A 421 0.38 1.98 -28.05
N ARG A 422 1.61 2.46 -28.16
CA ARG A 422 2.79 1.94 -27.40
C ARG A 422 2.59 2.12 -25.90
N HIS A 423 2.06 3.26 -25.46
CA HIS A 423 1.70 3.49 -24.05
C HIS A 423 0.65 2.47 -23.58
N LYS A 424 -0.42 2.23 -24.37
CA LYS A 424 -1.44 1.21 -24.05
C LYS A 424 -0.83 -0.20 -23.96
N LEU A 425 0.12 -0.56 -24.85
CA LEU A 425 0.86 -1.81 -24.77
C LEU A 425 1.68 -1.91 -23.47
N ARG A 426 2.39 -0.84 -23.08
CA ARG A 426 3.14 -0.76 -21.81
C ARG A 426 2.24 -1.02 -20.60
N LEU A 427 1.03 -0.48 -20.58
CA LEU A 427 0.04 -0.75 -19.51
C LEU A 427 -0.40 -2.22 -19.49
N LYS A 428 -0.59 -2.86 -20.67
CA LYS A 428 -0.91 -4.31 -20.76
C LYS A 428 0.25 -5.16 -20.23
N VAL A 429 1.50 -4.82 -20.55
CA VAL A 429 2.71 -5.51 -20.04
C VAL A 429 2.82 -5.38 -18.53
N LYS A 430 2.63 -4.18 -17.97
CA LYS A 430 2.62 -3.97 -16.52
C LYS A 430 1.54 -4.82 -15.83
N ARG A 431 0.33 -4.87 -16.40
CA ARG A 431 -0.75 -5.70 -15.86
C ARG A 431 -0.38 -7.18 -15.85
N LEU A 432 0.14 -7.71 -16.95
CA LEU A 432 0.60 -9.10 -17.02
C LEU A 432 1.70 -9.36 -15.98
N ARG A 433 2.64 -8.43 -15.80
CA ARG A 433 3.73 -8.59 -14.84
C ARG A 433 3.23 -8.61 -13.39
N TYR A 434 2.35 -7.69 -12.99
CA TYR A 434 1.79 -7.70 -11.64
C TYR A 434 0.94 -8.95 -11.38
N ALA A 435 0.06 -9.30 -12.33
CA ALA A 435 -0.71 -10.54 -12.25
C ALA A 435 0.18 -11.78 -12.11
N ALA A 436 1.28 -11.85 -12.88
CA ALA A 436 2.22 -12.96 -12.81
C ALA A 436 3.00 -13.01 -11.50
N ILE A 437 3.39 -11.86 -10.92
CA ILE A 437 4.05 -11.79 -9.62
C ILE A 437 3.11 -12.27 -8.52
N ASP A 438 1.90 -11.71 -8.44
CA ASP A 438 0.96 -11.95 -7.34
C ASP A 438 0.40 -13.38 -7.38
N ALA A 439 0.36 -13.99 -8.56
CA ALA A 439 -0.22 -15.32 -8.79
C ALA A 439 0.79 -16.43 -9.06
N SER A 440 2.07 -16.23 -8.81
CA SER A 440 3.11 -17.21 -9.16
C SER A 440 3.24 -18.37 -8.17
N ALA A 441 2.94 -18.14 -6.90
CA ALA A 441 3.18 -19.10 -5.83
C ALA A 441 2.51 -20.48 -6.04
N PRO A 442 1.24 -20.57 -6.49
CA PRO A 442 0.55 -21.84 -6.65
C PRO A 442 1.17 -22.81 -7.68
N PHE A 443 2.08 -22.32 -8.52
CA PHE A 443 2.65 -23.13 -9.61
C PHE A 443 3.94 -23.87 -9.22
N HIS A 444 4.54 -23.56 -8.08
CA HIS A 444 5.75 -24.21 -7.56
C HIS A 444 6.90 -24.39 -8.57
N ARG A 445 7.07 -23.44 -9.51
CA ARG A 445 8.09 -23.47 -10.58
C ARG A 445 9.05 -22.27 -10.52
N PRO A 446 9.85 -22.09 -9.45
CA PRO A 446 10.60 -20.85 -9.19
C PRO A 446 11.57 -20.47 -10.32
N GLY A 447 12.21 -21.45 -10.95
CA GLY A 447 13.13 -21.23 -12.07
C GLY A 447 12.44 -20.67 -13.32
N ARG A 448 11.28 -21.25 -13.72
CA ARG A 448 10.47 -20.75 -14.85
C ARG A 448 9.87 -19.39 -14.53
N THR A 449 9.33 -19.22 -13.31
CA THR A 449 8.79 -17.95 -12.83
C THR A 449 9.81 -16.83 -12.96
N ARG A 450 11.03 -17.03 -12.45
CA ARG A 450 12.11 -16.03 -12.53
C ARG A 450 12.46 -15.69 -13.98
N ARG A 451 12.64 -16.68 -14.86
CA ARG A 451 12.96 -16.43 -16.28
C ARG A 451 11.86 -15.65 -16.98
N PHE A 452 10.60 -16.04 -16.78
CA PHE A 452 9.45 -15.36 -17.38
C PHE A 452 9.29 -13.91 -16.87
N LEU A 453 9.40 -13.69 -15.56
CA LEU A 453 9.33 -12.36 -14.96
C LEU A 453 10.50 -11.47 -15.41
N ASN A 454 11.70 -11.99 -15.59
CA ASN A 454 12.83 -11.26 -16.14
C ASN A 454 12.57 -10.83 -17.59
N ALA A 455 12.01 -11.70 -18.42
CA ALA A 455 11.63 -11.34 -19.80
C ALA A 455 10.56 -10.23 -19.82
N LEU A 456 9.55 -10.30 -18.94
CA LEU A 456 8.55 -9.25 -18.78
C LEU A 456 9.15 -7.93 -18.31
N THR A 457 10.13 -7.98 -17.40
CA THR A 457 10.83 -6.80 -16.91
C THR A 457 11.59 -6.12 -18.06
N GLN A 458 12.31 -6.88 -18.88
CA GLN A 458 13.00 -6.34 -20.06
C GLN A 458 12.06 -5.64 -21.04
N VAL A 459 10.86 -6.22 -21.29
CA VAL A 459 9.84 -5.59 -22.14
C VAL A 459 9.32 -4.31 -21.48
N GLN A 460 9.01 -4.36 -20.18
CA GLN A 460 8.51 -3.21 -19.43
C GLN A 460 9.49 -2.04 -19.44
N ASP A 461 10.79 -2.32 -19.26
CA ASP A 461 11.84 -1.30 -19.22
C ASP A 461 12.04 -0.69 -20.61
N ALA A 462 12.12 -1.52 -21.65
CA ALA A 462 12.27 -1.03 -23.03
C ALA A 462 11.07 -0.19 -23.51
N LEU A 463 9.82 -0.59 -23.16
CA LEU A 463 8.64 0.23 -23.42
C LEU A 463 8.56 1.45 -22.49
N GLY A 464 9.20 1.38 -21.32
CA GLY A 464 9.39 2.51 -20.43
C GLY A 464 10.24 3.59 -21.08
N ASP A 465 11.43 3.19 -21.57
CA ASP A 465 12.34 4.08 -22.29
C ASP A 465 11.64 4.78 -23.47
N LEU A 466 10.89 4.03 -24.29
CA LEU A 466 10.11 4.60 -25.40
C LEU A 466 9.08 5.63 -24.96
N ASN A 467 8.34 5.33 -23.88
CA ASN A 467 7.37 6.27 -23.34
C ASN A 467 8.03 7.55 -22.80
N ASP A 468 9.16 7.39 -22.15
CA ASP A 468 9.91 8.49 -21.57
C ASP A 468 10.53 9.39 -22.66
N LEU A 469 11.04 8.79 -23.75
CA LEU A 469 11.51 9.53 -24.92
C LEU A 469 10.35 10.33 -25.57
N ALA A 470 9.18 9.72 -25.73
CA ALA A 470 8.01 10.38 -26.30
C ALA A 470 7.50 11.56 -25.43
N ALA A 471 7.66 11.49 -24.10
CA ALA A 471 7.28 12.57 -23.20
C ALA A 471 8.32 13.69 -23.10
N THR A 472 9.59 13.40 -23.40
CA THR A 472 10.72 14.34 -23.22
C THR A 472 10.53 15.68 -23.94
N PRO A 473 10.11 15.76 -25.23
CA PRO A 473 9.96 17.05 -25.91
C PRO A 473 8.96 17.99 -25.20
N LYS A 474 7.81 17.47 -24.80
CA LYS A 474 6.78 18.24 -24.07
C LYS A 474 7.31 18.76 -22.73
N LEU A 475 7.97 17.89 -21.95
CA LEU A 475 8.51 18.24 -20.63
C LEU A 475 9.70 19.19 -20.74
N ALA A 476 10.56 19.01 -21.73
CA ALA A 476 11.68 19.90 -22.01
C ALA A 476 11.19 21.31 -22.39
N HIS A 477 10.17 21.40 -23.25
CA HIS A 477 9.55 22.69 -23.60
C HIS A 477 8.93 23.40 -22.38
N ALA A 478 8.18 22.67 -21.54
CA ALA A 478 7.63 23.22 -20.31
C ALA A 478 8.74 23.71 -19.36
N ALA A 479 9.81 22.92 -19.20
CA ALA A 479 10.94 23.27 -18.35
C ALA A 479 11.74 24.48 -18.90
N ALA A 480 11.83 24.62 -20.23
CA ALA A 480 12.47 25.79 -20.86
C ALA A 480 11.72 27.08 -20.53
N ARG A 481 10.39 27.07 -20.58
CA ARG A 481 9.56 28.24 -20.21
C ARG A 481 9.80 28.68 -18.75
N GLU A 482 9.99 27.72 -17.84
CA GLU A 482 10.30 27.97 -16.44
C GLU A 482 11.76 28.37 -16.18
N ALA A 483 12.68 27.93 -17.01
CA ALA A 483 14.11 28.22 -16.89
C ALA A 483 14.55 29.55 -17.55
N GLY A 484 13.69 30.11 -18.40
CA GLY A 484 14.04 31.28 -19.21
C GLY A 484 15.06 30.96 -20.32
N THR A 485 15.68 31.99 -20.88
CA THR A 485 16.63 31.87 -22.01
C THR A 485 17.80 30.96 -21.70
N GLU A 486 18.29 30.93 -20.46
CA GLU A 486 19.43 30.10 -20.04
C GLU A 486 19.17 28.60 -20.22
N GLY A 487 17.92 28.15 -20.01
CA GLY A 487 17.55 26.73 -20.10
C GLY A 487 17.14 26.25 -21.49
N CYS A 488 16.78 27.18 -22.40
CA CYS A 488 16.17 26.87 -23.69
C CYS A 488 17.08 26.01 -24.61
N PHE A 489 18.35 26.30 -24.68
CA PHE A 489 19.30 25.57 -25.54
C PHE A 489 19.38 24.09 -25.11
N LEU A 490 19.60 23.84 -23.82
CA LEU A 490 19.67 22.46 -23.30
C LEU A 490 18.34 21.72 -23.45
N ALA A 491 17.22 22.39 -23.23
CA ALA A 491 15.90 21.78 -23.40
C ALA A 491 15.66 21.38 -24.87
N GLY A 492 16.01 22.24 -25.83
CA GLY A 492 15.95 21.92 -27.25
C GLY A 492 16.84 20.73 -27.64
N ARG A 493 18.07 20.69 -27.13
CA ARG A 493 18.97 19.56 -27.33
C ARG A 493 18.43 18.26 -26.78
N LEU A 494 17.86 18.27 -25.56
CA LEU A 494 17.25 17.09 -24.96
C LEU A 494 16.05 16.58 -25.77
N ALA A 495 15.23 17.48 -26.30
CA ALA A 495 14.13 17.13 -27.17
C ALA A 495 14.62 16.48 -28.48
N ALA A 496 15.63 17.06 -29.13
CA ALA A 496 16.21 16.52 -30.34
C ALA A 496 16.91 15.15 -30.12
N GLU A 497 17.66 15.01 -29.01
CA GLU A 497 18.26 13.74 -28.63
C GLU A 497 17.23 12.66 -28.34
N ALA A 498 16.07 13.00 -27.75
CA ALA A 498 15.00 12.05 -27.49
C ALA A 498 14.42 11.51 -28.80
N ILE A 499 14.19 12.39 -29.78
CA ILE A 499 13.72 12.01 -31.12
C ILE A 499 14.75 11.12 -31.83
N ALA A 500 16.04 11.49 -31.80
CA ALA A 500 17.10 10.72 -32.43
C ALA A 500 17.30 9.33 -31.83
N ARG A 501 17.03 9.16 -30.54
CA ARG A 501 17.15 7.86 -29.82
C ARG A 501 15.95 6.94 -30.00
N GLU A 502 14.80 7.45 -30.43
CA GLU A 502 13.56 6.68 -30.55
C GLU A 502 13.70 5.43 -31.42
N PRO A 503 14.32 5.45 -32.63
CA PRO A 503 14.47 4.27 -33.48
C PRO A 503 15.28 3.15 -32.83
N ALA A 504 16.34 3.50 -32.10
CA ALA A 504 17.15 2.52 -31.38
C ALA A 504 16.40 1.90 -30.19
N ALA A 505 15.64 2.70 -29.46
CA ALA A 505 14.77 2.24 -28.37
C ALA A 505 13.65 1.33 -28.88
N LEU A 506 13.07 1.64 -30.04
CA LEU A 506 12.05 0.83 -30.69
C LEU A 506 12.60 -0.57 -31.04
N ARG A 507 13.79 -0.63 -31.65
CA ARG A 507 14.46 -1.92 -31.94
C ARG A 507 14.76 -2.72 -30.66
N ARG A 508 15.14 -2.06 -29.56
CA ARG A 508 15.35 -2.74 -28.26
C ARG A 508 14.05 -3.34 -27.73
N ALA A 509 12.96 -2.57 -27.78
CA ALA A 509 11.66 -3.03 -27.33
C ALA A 509 11.13 -4.21 -28.18
N ALA A 510 11.31 -4.16 -29.51
CA ALA A 510 10.96 -5.26 -30.40
C ALA A 510 11.76 -6.54 -30.07
N ARG A 511 13.06 -6.43 -29.81
CA ARG A 511 13.89 -7.57 -29.36
C ARG A 511 13.41 -8.15 -28.02
N ALA A 512 13.07 -7.29 -27.06
CA ALA A 512 12.54 -7.73 -25.77
C ALA A 512 11.22 -8.48 -25.91
N ILE A 513 10.31 -8.02 -26.77
CA ILE A 513 9.04 -8.70 -27.06
C ILE A 513 9.29 -10.07 -27.70
N ARG A 514 10.22 -10.18 -28.65
CA ARG A 514 10.60 -11.48 -29.23
C ARG A 514 11.12 -12.45 -28.17
N ARG A 515 11.98 -11.98 -27.24
CA ARG A 515 12.44 -12.82 -26.11
C ARG A 515 11.28 -13.29 -25.22
N LEU A 516 10.32 -12.42 -24.93
CA LEU A 516 9.13 -12.79 -24.16
C LEU A 516 8.27 -13.84 -24.89
N LYS A 517 8.22 -13.78 -26.22
CA LYS A 517 7.48 -14.77 -27.06
C LYS A 517 8.06 -16.17 -26.88
N HIS A 518 9.38 -16.31 -26.77
CA HIS A 518 10.10 -17.57 -26.56
C HIS A 518 10.25 -17.97 -25.08
N ALA A 519 9.93 -17.06 -24.14
CA ALA A 519 9.97 -17.40 -22.73
C ALA A 519 8.83 -18.34 -22.34
N GLU A 520 9.18 -19.51 -21.81
CA GLU A 520 8.20 -20.47 -21.32
C GLU A 520 7.44 -19.89 -20.12
N PRO A 521 6.10 -19.88 -20.16
CA PRO A 521 5.31 -19.45 -19.03
C PRO A 521 5.34 -20.52 -17.92
N PHE A 522 5.30 -20.06 -16.67
CA PHE A 522 5.36 -20.95 -15.49
C PHE A 522 4.00 -21.62 -15.16
N TRP A 523 2.93 -21.19 -15.81
CA TRP A 523 1.56 -21.68 -15.60
C TRP A 523 1.12 -22.75 -16.63
N VAL A 524 2.03 -23.21 -17.48
CA VAL A 524 1.81 -24.30 -18.44
C VAL A 524 2.55 -25.54 -17.99
#